data_5016a1041a7d161de7bceb2763fc3069
#
_entry.id   5016a1041a7d161de7bceb2763fc3069
#
_cell.length_a   1.000
_cell.length_b   1.000
_cell.length_c   1.000
_cell.angle_alpha   90.00
_cell.angle_beta   90.00
_cell.angle_gamma   90.00
#
_symmetry.space_group_name_H-M   'P 1'
#
loop_
_entity.id
_entity.type
_entity.pdbx_description
1 polymer ?
#
loop_
_entity_poly.entity_id
_entity_poly.type
_entity_poly.pdbx_seq_one_letter_code
_entity_poly.pdbx_strand_id
1 'polypeptide(L)'
;MASLGKGISLGIGAGALWGLVFLAPALVQDFSALQLTIGRYLCYGVIATLWLWPHRQTLIAKIRRQEWIALIWLSLTGNTLYYLLLSSAVQLGGIAMVSLVIGFLPVAVTIIGSRDQGAVPLSKLFPSLLLCMGGAICIGWQAIVLPASGSMQSQLVGLFCAIGALISWSCYAVGNQRWLMRLKNVSAHEWSLLTGLVTGSQAIVLLPLALYWNSGHHSELAWLSFAGVSMGVAVCASLAGNALWNRMSQLLPLTLVGQMILFETMFALLYGFVWEQRLPTVQEAAAFGFVVASVISCVSAHQQQKSLAQPRVTTPEPG
;
A
#
# COMPACT_ATOMS: atom_id res chain seq x y z
N MET A 1 -12.21 20.99 -8.73
CA MET A 1 -10.83 20.66 -9.21
C MET A 1 -9.80 20.65 -8.07
N ALA A 2 -9.82 21.60 -7.12
CA ALA A 2 -8.85 21.67 -6.03
C ALA A 2 -8.75 20.39 -5.16
N SER A 3 -9.88 19.72 -4.86
CA SER A 3 -9.89 18.48 -4.05
C SER A 3 -9.26 17.28 -4.77
N LEU A 4 -9.43 17.18 -6.10
CA LEU A 4 -8.86 16.11 -6.90
C LEU A 4 -7.32 16.23 -6.96
N GLY A 5 -6.81 17.43 -7.29
CA GLY A 5 -5.37 17.69 -7.33
C GLY A 5 -4.70 17.44 -5.97
N LYS A 6 -5.33 17.92 -4.88
CA LYS A 6 -4.85 17.66 -3.51
C LYS A 6 -4.83 16.16 -3.19
N GLY A 7 -5.88 15.41 -3.58
CA GLY A 7 -5.93 13.98 -3.38
C GLY A 7 -4.81 13.25 -4.12
N ILE A 8 -4.56 13.59 -5.39
CA ILE A 8 -3.47 13.00 -6.19
C ILE A 8 -2.11 13.32 -5.57
N SER A 9 -1.86 14.58 -5.15
CA SER A 9 -0.58 14.94 -4.51
C SER A 9 -0.33 14.17 -3.21
N LEU A 10 -1.38 13.93 -2.41
CA LEU A 10 -1.29 13.10 -1.21
C LEU A 10 -1.00 11.63 -1.56
N GLY A 11 -1.59 11.11 -2.65
CA GLY A 11 -1.32 9.76 -3.16
C GLY A 11 0.12 9.60 -3.65
N ILE A 12 0.66 10.59 -4.37
CA ILE A 12 2.07 10.63 -4.78
C ILE A 12 2.98 10.61 -3.55
N GLY A 13 2.70 11.46 -2.55
CA GLY A 13 3.48 11.51 -1.31
C GLY A 13 3.41 10.20 -0.51
N ALA A 14 2.25 9.57 -0.41
CA ALA A 14 2.09 8.26 0.21
C ALA A 14 2.91 7.20 -0.52
N GLY A 15 2.82 7.16 -1.86
CA GLY A 15 3.60 6.25 -2.70
C GLY A 15 5.10 6.44 -2.54
N ALA A 16 5.59 7.69 -2.48
CA ALA A 16 7.00 7.98 -2.24
C ALA A 16 7.49 7.42 -0.90
N LEU A 17 6.71 7.60 0.17
CA LEU A 17 7.07 7.07 1.48
C LEU A 17 6.98 5.54 1.56
N TRP A 18 6.00 4.94 0.88
CA TRP A 18 5.84 3.48 0.85
C TRP A 18 6.89 2.81 -0.05
N GLY A 19 7.33 3.45 -1.12
CA GLY A 19 8.43 2.97 -1.95
C GLY A 19 9.72 2.70 -1.16
N LEU A 20 9.98 3.46 -0.06
CA LEU A 20 11.13 3.23 0.83
C LEU A 20 11.09 1.86 1.53
N VAL A 21 9.91 1.25 1.69
CA VAL A 21 9.75 -0.06 2.34
C VAL A 21 10.51 -1.16 1.60
N PHE A 22 10.64 -1.03 0.29
CA PHE A 22 11.34 -2.03 -0.55
C PHE A 22 12.86 -2.02 -0.34
N LEU A 23 13.43 -0.93 0.19
CA LEU A 23 14.84 -0.87 0.55
C LEU A 23 15.13 -1.54 1.90
N ALA A 24 14.18 -1.62 2.80
CA ALA A 24 14.38 -2.12 4.16
C ALA A 24 14.99 -3.54 4.21
N PRO A 25 14.52 -4.54 3.44
CA PRO A 25 15.12 -5.87 3.43
C PRO A 25 16.56 -5.88 2.90
N ALA A 26 16.90 -4.98 1.97
CA ALA A 26 18.26 -4.87 1.43
C ALA A 26 19.24 -4.26 2.44
N LEU A 27 18.73 -3.43 3.38
CA LEU A 27 19.54 -2.79 4.42
C LEU A 27 19.84 -3.72 5.60
N VAL A 28 19.01 -4.74 5.86
CA VAL A 28 19.11 -5.63 7.03
C VAL A 28 18.86 -7.09 6.62
N GLN A 29 19.67 -7.58 5.70
CA GLN A 29 19.55 -8.91 5.07
C GLN A 29 19.66 -10.08 6.05
N ASP A 30 20.30 -9.88 7.20
CA ASP A 30 20.49 -10.90 8.22
C ASP A 30 19.19 -11.23 8.99
N PHE A 31 18.17 -10.40 8.87
CA PHE A 31 16.90 -10.55 9.60
C PHE A 31 15.79 -11.11 8.72
N SER A 32 15.00 -12.01 9.30
CA SER A 32 13.87 -12.61 8.60
C SER A 32 12.75 -11.57 8.33
N ALA A 33 11.92 -11.86 7.34
CA ALA A 33 10.74 -11.07 7.03
C ALA A 33 9.78 -10.91 8.22
N LEU A 34 9.67 -11.94 9.07
CA LEU A 34 8.86 -11.88 10.30
C LEU A 34 9.44 -10.90 11.31
N GLN A 35 10.76 -10.93 11.51
CA GLN A 35 11.45 -9.98 12.41
C GLN A 35 11.28 -8.54 11.92
N LEU A 36 11.48 -8.29 10.61
CA LEU A 36 11.26 -6.96 10.02
C LEU A 36 9.83 -6.47 10.20
N THR A 37 8.84 -7.36 9.99
CA THR A 37 7.44 -7.06 10.19
C THR A 37 7.17 -6.64 11.64
N ILE A 38 7.67 -7.43 12.59
CA ILE A 38 7.51 -7.17 14.02
C ILE A 38 8.22 -5.87 14.42
N GLY A 39 9.49 -5.69 14.03
CA GLY A 39 10.27 -4.49 14.34
C GLY A 39 9.58 -3.22 13.85
N ARG A 40 9.18 -3.20 12.59
CA ARG A 40 8.43 -2.08 11.97
C ARG A 40 7.16 -1.75 12.75
N TYR A 41 6.34 -2.76 13.04
CA TYR A 41 5.01 -2.54 13.62
C TYR A 41 5.05 -2.32 15.13
N LEU A 42 6.04 -2.84 15.84
CA LEU A 42 6.31 -2.44 17.24
C LEU A 42 6.68 -0.97 17.33
N CYS A 43 7.62 -0.50 16.48
CA CYS A 43 7.98 0.92 16.44
C CYS A 43 6.76 1.80 16.11
N TYR A 44 5.95 1.42 15.11
CA TYR A 44 4.73 2.13 14.76
C TYR A 44 3.73 2.17 15.92
N GLY A 45 3.51 1.03 16.59
CA GLY A 45 2.63 0.92 17.77
C GLY A 45 3.09 1.79 18.95
N VAL A 46 4.40 1.81 19.24
CA VAL A 46 4.98 2.67 20.30
C VAL A 46 4.77 4.14 19.97
N ILE A 47 5.11 4.59 18.75
CA ILE A 47 4.92 5.98 18.33
C ILE A 47 3.45 6.36 18.40
N ALA A 48 2.55 5.52 17.86
CA ALA A 48 1.11 5.75 17.89
C ALA A 48 0.58 5.85 19.33
N THR A 49 1.03 4.98 20.22
CA THR A 49 0.66 4.99 21.65
C THR A 49 1.10 6.28 22.32
N LEU A 50 2.37 6.69 22.13
CA LEU A 50 2.90 7.91 22.71
C LEU A 50 2.15 9.15 22.22
N TRP A 51 1.81 9.19 20.93
CA TRP A 51 1.08 10.31 20.33
C TRP A 51 -0.39 10.39 20.79
N LEU A 52 -1.04 9.23 20.94
CA LEU A 52 -2.41 9.15 21.42
C LEU A 52 -2.55 9.36 22.94
N TRP A 53 -1.46 9.16 23.69
CA TRP A 53 -1.49 9.17 25.17
C TRP A 53 -2.17 10.38 25.79
N PRO A 54 -1.88 11.63 25.35
CA PRO A 54 -2.51 12.83 25.92
C PRO A 54 -4.03 12.88 25.71
N HIS A 55 -4.53 12.30 24.60
CA HIS A 55 -5.93 12.38 24.19
C HIS A 55 -6.67 11.04 24.28
N ARG A 56 -6.04 10.01 24.89
CA ARG A 56 -6.55 8.63 24.87
C ARG A 56 -7.98 8.50 25.40
N GLN A 57 -8.32 9.18 26.49
CA GLN A 57 -9.64 9.06 27.11
C GLN A 57 -10.75 9.61 26.20
N THR A 58 -10.53 10.78 25.61
CA THR A 58 -11.48 11.40 24.69
C THR A 58 -11.60 10.63 23.38
N LEU A 59 -10.50 10.08 22.89
CA LEU A 59 -10.52 9.32 21.64
C LEU A 59 -11.16 7.94 21.83
N ILE A 60 -10.81 7.19 22.87
CA ILE A 60 -11.39 5.87 23.15
C ILE A 60 -12.91 5.99 23.36
N ALA A 61 -13.38 7.05 24.05
CA ALA A 61 -14.81 7.30 24.24
C ALA A 61 -15.58 7.59 22.95
N LYS A 62 -14.90 8.07 21.90
CA LYS A 62 -15.51 8.31 20.58
C LYS A 62 -15.64 7.06 19.72
N ILE A 63 -14.81 6.02 19.98
CA ILE A 63 -14.71 4.82 19.14
C ILE A 63 -15.75 3.80 19.58
N ARG A 64 -16.62 3.41 18.65
CA ARG A 64 -17.63 2.37 18.86
C ARG A 64 -17.05 0.98 18.70
N ARG A 65 -17.70 -0.02 19.27
CA ARG A 65 -17.29 -1.44 19.14
C ARG A 65 -17.07 -1.88 17.68
N GLN A 66 -17.93 -1.41 16.77
CA GLN A 66 -17.82 -1.73 15.34
C GLN A 66 -16.54 -1.15 14.70
N GLU A 67 -16.11 0.02 15.14
CA GLU A 67 -14.91 0.69 14.67
C GLU A 67 -13.65 -0.03 15.20
N TRP A 68 -13.68 -0.52 16.44
CA TRP A 68 -12.61 -1.39 16.97
C TRP A 68 -12.48 -2.71 16.19
N ILE A 69 -13.59 -3.37 15.90
CA ILE A 69 -13.59 -4.56 15.05
C ILE A 69 -13.02 -4.24 13.67
N ALA A 70 -13.41 -3.10 13.08
CA ALA A 70 -12.87 -2.66 11.80
C ALA A 70 -11.35 -2.42 11.88
N LEU A 71 -10.86 -1.73 12.90
CA LEU A 71 -9.42 -1.52 13.11
C LEU A 71 -8.65 -2.84 13.21
N ILE A 72 -9.18 -3.83 13.91
CA ILE A 72 -8.52 -5.13 14.08
C ILE A 72 -8.37 -5.84 12.71
N TRP A 73 -9.45 -5.98 11.95
CA TRP A 73 -9.35 -6.69 10.68
C TRP A 73 -8.64 -5.88 9.59
N LEU A 74 -8.77 -4.54 9.59
CA LEU A 74 -8.03 -3.67 8.68
C LEU A 74 -6.53 -3.67 8.98
N SER A 75 -6.14 -3.62 10.26
CA SER A 75 -4.73 -3.74 10.65
C SER A 75 -4.16 -5.11 10.29
N LEU A 76 -4.96 -6.16 10.45
CA LEU A 76 -4.57 -7.51 10.05
C LEU A 76 -4.36 -7.61 8.53
N THR A 77 -5.37 -7.21 7.74
CA THR A 77 -5.36 -7.38 6.29
C THR A 77 -4.44 -6.40 5.57
N GLY A 78 -4.31 -5.18 6.03
CA GLY A 78 -3.51 -4.13 5.39
C GLY A 78 -2.05 -4.09 5.83
N ASN A 79 -1.76 -4.60 7.02
CA ASN A 79 -0.42 -4.52 7.60
C ASN A 79 0.13 -5.92 7.92
N THR A 80 -0.35 -6.54 8.99
CA THR A 80 0.28 -7.73 9.57
C THR A 80 0.26 -8.93 8.64
N LEU A 81 -0.93 -9.37 8.19
CA LEU A 81 -1.08 -10.52 7.30
C LEU A 81 -0.53 -10.23 5.91
N TYR A 82 -0.85 -9.04 5.37
CA TYR A 82 -0.32 -8.62 4.08
C TYR A 82 1.20 -8.69 4.03
N TYR A 83 1.88 -8.07 5.01
CA TYR A 83 3.33 -7.98 4.99
C TYR A 83 4.01 -9.33 5.27
N LEU A 84 3.39 -10.17 6.09
CA LEU A 84 3.85 -11.54 6.32
C LEU A 84 3.75 -12.38 5.04
N LEU A 85 2.61 -12.35 4.35
CA LEU A 85 2.39 -13.07 3.10
C LEU A 85 3.31 -12.53 1.99
N LEU A 86 3.44 -11.21 1.86
CA LEU A 86 4.30 -10.56 0.87
C LEU A 86 5.76 -10.98 1.06
N SER A 87 6.26 -10.90 2.29
CA SER A 87 7.64 -11.25 2.61
C SER A 87 7.92 -12.74 2.39
N SER A 88 7.00 -13.60 2.78
CA SER A 88 7.09 -15.04 2.50
C SER A 88 7.09 -15.33 0.99
N ALA A 89 6.23 -14.64 0.24
CA ALA A 89 6.19 -14.76 -1.21
C ALA A 89 7.53 -14.40 -1.86
N VAL A 90 8.14 -13.28 -1.41
CA VAL A 90 9.46 -12.83 -1.91
C VAL A 90 10.55 -13.85 -1.60
N GLN A 91 10.57 -14.40 -0.39
CA GLN A 91 11.59 -15.39 0.01
C GLN A 91 11.44 -16.71 -0.75
N LEU A 92 10.23 -17.14 -1.06
CA LEU A 92 9.95 -18.44 -1.68
C LEU A 92 9.89 -18.38 -3.22
N GLY A 93 9.40 -17.30 -3.78
CA GLY A 93 9.12 -17.17 -5.21
C GLY A 93 9.89 -16.06 -5.93
N GLY A 94 10.68 -15.27 -5.18
CA GLY A 94 11.48 -14.17 -5.72
C GLY A 94 10.70 -12.88 -5.95
N ILE A 95 11.45 -11.76 -5.99
CA ILE A 95 10.89 -10.41 -6.08
C ILE A 95 10.08 -10.20 -7.37
N ALA A 96 10.58 -10.72 -8.49
CA ALA A 96 9.98 -10.46 -9.80
C ALA A 96 8.57 -11.10 -9.92
N MET A 97 8.39 -12.35 -9.47
CA MET A 97 7.09 -13.02 -9.46
C MET A 97 6.09 -12.28 -8.53
N VAL A 98 6.55 -11.88 -7.35
CA VAL A 98 5.73 -11.14 -6.39
C VAL A 98 5.34 -9.77 -6.95
N SER A 99 6.27 -9.04 -7.55
CA SER A 99 6.00 -7.74 -8.18
C SER A 99 4.96 -7.84 -9.29
N LEU A 100 5.01 -8.91 -10.10
CA LEU A 100 3.99 -9.18 -11.12
C LEU A 100 2.60 -9.35 -10.49
N VAL A 101 2.48 -10.21 -9.48
CA VAL A 101 1.18 -10.48 -8.83
C VAL A 101 0.65 -9.22 -8.11
N ILE A 102 1.48 -8.54 -7.33
CA ILE A 102 1.08 -7.33 -6.59
C ILE A 102 0.78 -6.17 -7.55
N GLY A 103 1.41 -6.12 -8.72
CA GLY A 103 1.10 -5.16 -9.77
C GLY A 103 -0.37 -5.19 -10.25
N PHE A 104 -1.13 -6.25 -9.94
CA PHE A 104 -2.57 -6.32 -10.18
C PHE A 104 -3.43 -5.66 -9.08
N LEU A 105 -2.86 -5.19 -7.99
CA LEU A 105 -3.61 -4.48 -6.92
C LEU A 105 -4.46 -3.32 -7.45
N PRO A 106 -3.92 -2.40 -8.26
CA PRO A 106 -4.71 -1.31 -8.82
C PRO A 106 -5.90 -1.79 -9.65
N VAL A 107 -5.71 -2.88 -10.40
CA VAL A 107 -6.76 -3.49 -11.21
C VAL A 107 -7.88 -4.03 -10.31
N ALA A 108 -7.52 -4.82 -9.29
CA ALA A 108 -8.47 -5.42 -8.35
C ALA A 108 -9.29 -4.34 -7.62
N VAL A 109 -8.64 -3.32 -7.05
CA VAL A 109 -9.30 -2.24 -6.32
C VAL A 109 -10.18 -1.39 -7.24
N THR A 110 -9.73 -1.11 -8.48
CA THR A 110 -10.50 -0.34 -9.46
C THR A 110 -11.76 -1.10 -9.91
N ILE A 111 -11.66 -2.41 -10.16
CA ILE A 111 -12.82 -3.24 -10.53
C ILE A 111 -13.86 -3.25 -9.40
N ILE A 112 -13.43 -3.38 -8.14
CA ILE A 112 -14.34 -3.34 -7.00
C ILE A 112 -14.97 -1.94 -6.89
N GLY A 113 -14.16 -0.89 -6.98
CA GLY A 113 -14.60 0.50 -6.88
C GLY A 113 -15.54 0.94 -8.01
N SER A 114 -15.44 0.34 -9.20
CA SER A 114 -16.34 0.66 -10.32
C SER A 114 -17.79 0.23 -10.09
N ARG A 115 -18.04 -0.61 -9.07
CA ARG A 115 -19.38 -1.05 -8.67
C ARG A 115 -20.03 -0.12 -7.64
N ASP A 116 -19.32 0.87 -7.12
CA ASP A 116 -19.87 1.84 -6.18
C ASP A 116 -20.84 2.81 -6.91
N GLN A 117 -21.85 3.31 -6.19
CA GLN A 117 -22.84 4.24 -6.77
C GLN A 117 -22.16 5.53 -7.25
N GLY A 118 -22.44 5.91 -8.49
CA GLY A 118 -21.86 7.10 -9.11
C GLY A 118 -20.38 6.96 -9.55
N ALA A 119 -19.81 5.76 -9.45
CA ALA A 119 -18.46 5.50 -9.94
C ALA A 119 -18.36 5.58 -11.47
N VAL A 120 -17.16 5.83 -11.97
CA VAL A 120 -16.88 5.75 -13.41
C VAL A 120 -17.09 4.32 -13.87
N PRO A 121 -17.85 4.07 -14.95
CA PRO A 121 -18.09 2.74 -15.47
C PRO A 121 -16.78 2.05 -15.86
N LEU A 122 -16.71 0.73 -15.64
CA LEU A 122 -15.52 -0.06 -15.93
C LEU A 122 -15.07 0.05 -17.40
N SER A 123 -16.03 0.20 -18.33
CA SER A 123 -15.72 0.40 -19.76
C SER A 123 -14.87 1.63 -20.04
N LYS A 124 -15.08 2.71 -19.30
CA LYS A 124 -14.26 3.95 -19.40
C LYS A 124 -12.90 3.82 -18.71
N LEU A 125 -12.77 2.93 -17.73
CA LEU A 125 -11.54 2.65 -17.00
C LEU A 125 -10.70 1.57 -17.69
N PHE A 126 -11.27 0.84 -18.64
CA PHE A 126 -10.61 -0.29 -19.30
C PHE A 126 -9.26 0.07 -19.94
N PRO A 127 -9.07 1.21 -20.62
CA PRO A 127 -7.76 1.60 -21.16
C PRO A 127 -6.71 1.76 -20.05
N SER A 128 -7.08 2.37 -18.91
CA SER A 128 -6.14 2.53 -17.78
C SER A 128 -5.77 1.19 -17.16
N LEU A 129 -6.71 0.23 -17.10
CA LEU A 129 -6.45 -1.11 -16.58
C LEU A 129 -5.52 -1.91 -17.48
N LEU A 130 -5.70 -1.82 -18.81
CA LEU A 130 -4.79 -2.46 -19.78
C LEU A 130 -3.37 -1.90 -19.66
N LEU A 131 -3.23 -0.58 -19.53
CA LEU A 131 -1.93 0.06 -19.33
C LEU A 131 -1.31 -0.38 -18.00
N CYS A 132 -2.09 -0.46 -16.91
CA CYS A 132 -1.62 -0.97 -15.62
C CYS A 132 -1.10 -2.42 -15.75
N MET A 133 -1.86 -3.29 -16.42
CA MET A 133 -1.43 -4.67 -16.69
C MET A 133 -0.15 -4.73 -17.51
N GLY A 134 -0.03 -3.89 -18.54
CA GLY A 134 1.19 -3.77 -19.35
C GLY A 134 2.40 -3.40 -18.49
N GLY A 135 2.24 -2.43 -17.58
CA GLY A 135 3.28 -2.06 -16.63
C GLY A 135 3.67 -3.20 -15.70
N ALA A 136 2.69 -3.91 -15.12
CA ALA A 136 2.94 -5.06 -14.24
C ALA A 136 3.69 -6.18 -14.98
N ILE A 137 3.32 -6.48 -16.23
CA ILE A 137 4.01 -7.49 -17.07
C ILE A 137 5.45 -7.06 -17.35
N CYS A 138 5.70 -5.79 -17.65
CA CYS A 138 7.06 -5.28 -17.90
C CYS A 138 7.94 -5.42 -16.65
N ILE A 139 7.40 -5.12 -15.45
CA ILE A 139 8.13 -5.29 -14.17
C ILE A 139 8.39 -6.78 -13.90
N GLY A 140 7.38 -7.63 -14.10
CA GLY A 140 7.45 -9.06 -13.88
C GLY A 140 8.19 -9.85 -14.98
N TRP A 141 8.60 -9.21 -16.06
CA TRP A 141 9.24 -9.87 -17.22
C TRP A 141 10.46 -10.72 -16.82
N GLN A 142 11.26 -10.23 -15.90
CA GLN A 142 12.42 -10.95 -15.40
C GLN A 142 12.03 -12.28 -14.71
N ALA A 143 10.89 -12.31 -14.00
CA ALA A 143 10.38 -13.55 -13.41
C ALA A 143 9.96 -14.59 -14.45
N ILE A 144 9.57 -14.14 -15.64
CA ILE A 144 9.12 -15.02 -16.73
C ILE A 144 10.33 -15.58 -17.48
N VAL A 145 11.39 -14.79 -17.65
CA VAL A 145 12.54 -15.13 -18.53
C VAL A 145 13.66 -15.79 -17.76
N LEU A 146 13.89 -15.43 -16.50
CA LEU A 146 14.97 -16.00 -15.70
C LEU A 146 14.52 -17.32 -15.04
N PRO A 147 15.35 -18.36 -15.05
CA PRO A 147 15.04 -19.60 -14.34
C PRO A 147 14.87 -19.29 -12.85
N ALA A 148 13.74 -19.69 -12.30
CA ALA A 148 13.45 -19.50 -10.90
C ALA A 148 14.40 -20.32 -10.04
N SER A 149 15.03 -19.68 -9.07
CA SER A 149 15.84 -20.36 -8.04
C SER A 149 14.91 -21.05 -7.03
N GLY A 150 15.10 -22.33 -6.79
CA GLY A 150 14.35 -23.10 -5.79
C GLY A 150 13.51 -24.25 -6.39
N SER A 151 12.90 -25.04 -5.49
CA SER A 151 12.02 -26.15 -5.89
C SER A 151 10.69 -25.63 -6.45
N MET A 152 10.05 -26.40 -7.33
CA MET A 152 8.71 -26.09 -7.84
C MET A 152 7.70 -25.89 -6.70
N GLN A 153 7.81 -26.69 -5.64
CA GLN A 153 6.96 -26.57 -4.45
C GLN A 153 7.12 -25.22 -3.76
N SER A 154 8.36 -24.76 -3.56
CA SER A 154 8.67 -23.46 -2.97
C SER A 154 8.05 -22.31 -3.80
N GLN A 155 8.19 -22.36 -5.13
CA GLN A 155 7.62 -21.36 -6.03
C GLN A 155 6.10 -21.33 -6.00
N LEU A 156 5.43 -22.49 -5.96
CA LEU A 156 3.97 -22.57 -5.84
C LEU A 156 3.49 -21.99 -4.51
N VAL A 157 4.15 -22.32 -3.40
CA VAL A 157 3.82 -21.72 -2.09
C VAL A 157 4.03 -20.21 -2.12
N GLY A 158 5.12 -19.74 -2.70
CA GLY A 158 5.39 -18.32 -2.91
C GLY A 158 4.29 -17.61 -3.72
N LEU A 159 3.83 -18.24 -4.80
CA LEU A 159 2.73 -17.72 -5.62
C LEU A 159 1.41 -17.64 -4.83
N PHE A 160 1.07 -18.67 -4.06
CA PHE A 160 -0.12 -18.63 -3.20
C PHE A 160 -0.02 -17.55 -2.13
N CYS A 161 1.15 -17.34 -1.54
CA CYS A 161 1.39 -16.23 -0.61
C CYS A 161 1.23 -14.87 -1.30
N ALA A 162 1.73 -14.69 -2.53
CA ALA A 162 1.57 -13.44 -3.29
C ALA A 162 0.10 -13.15 -3.62
N ILE A 163 -0.66 -14.17 -4.06
CA ILE A 163 -2.11 -14.04 -4.30
C ILE A 163 -2.84 -13.72 -2.99
N GLY A 164 -2.49 -14.38 -1.89
CA GLY A 164 -3.03 -14.07 -0.56
C GLY A 164 -2.75 -12.64 -0.14
N ALA A 165 -1.54 -12.12 -0.37
CA ALA A 165 -1.17 -10.74 -0.11
C ALA A 165 -2.00 -9.76 -0.97
N LEU A 166 -2.16 -10.04 -2.27
CA LEU A 166 -3.01 -9.26 -3.19
C LEU A 166 -4.46 -9.16 -2.66
N ILE A 167 -5.05 -10.29 -2.28
CA ILE A 167 -6.41 -10.35 -1.75
C ILE A 167 -6.49 -9.58 -0.43
N SER A 168 -5.56 -9.84 0.50
CA SER A 168 -5.50 -9.22 1.81
C SER A 168 -5.48 -7.69 1.70
N TRP A 169 -4.56 -7.16 0.90
CA TRP A 169 -4.42 -5.72 0.73
C TRP A 169 -5.57 -5.08 -0.04
N SER A 170 -6.15 -5.78 -1.02
CA SER A 170 -7.36 -5.32 -1.73
C SER A 170 -8.54 -5.17 -0.76
N CYS A 171 -8.73 -6.13 0.15
CA CYS A 171 -9.74 -6.04 1.21
C CYS A 171 -9.49 -4.84 2.12
N TYR A 172 -8.23 -4.62 2.52
CA TYR A 172 -7.85 -3.44 3.30
C TYR A 172 -8.17 -2.14 2.57
N ALA A 173 -7.70 -1.97 1.33
CA ALA A 173 -7.84 -0.72 0.60
C ALA A 173 -9.31 -0.31 0.45
N VAL A 174 -10.16 -1.28 0.05
CA VAL A 174 -11.60 -1.07 -0.10
C VAL A 174 -12.26 -0.83 1.25
N GLY A 175 -11.97 -1.67 2.23
CA GLY A 175 -12.57 -1.58 3.56
C GLY A 175 -12.17 -0.30 4.29
N ASN A 176 -10.89 0.06 4.26
CA ASN A 176 -10.37 1.27 4.92
C ASN A 176 -10.99 2.54 4.31
N GLN A 177 -11.04 2.64 2.97
CA GLN A 177 -11.67 3.79 2.31
C GLN A 177 -13.16 3.90 2.69
N ARG A 178 -13.90 2.80 2.68
CA ARG A 178 -15.31 2.80 3.07
C ARG A 178 -15.53 3.17 4.53
N TRP A 179 -14.65 2.74 5.44
CA TRP A 179 -14.70 3.14 6.85
C TRP A 179 -14.37 4.62 7.01
N LEU A 180 -13.30 5.12 6.39
CA LEU A 180 -12.92 6.54 6.44
C LEU A 180 -14.04 7.47 5.96
N MET A 181 -14.83 7.05 4.98
CA MET A 181 -16.00 7.82 4.50
C MET A 181 -17.17 7.80 5.47
N ARG A 182 -17.27 6.81 6.35
CA ARG A 182 -18.33 6.68 7.38
C ARG A 182 -18.00 7.37 8.69
N LEU A 183 -16.71 7.54 8.99
CA LEU A 183 -16.26 8.14 10.23
C LEU A 183 -16.63 9.64 10.29
N LYS A 184 -17.40 10.03 11.32
CA LYS A 184 -17.82 11.43 11.53
C LYS A 184 -17.02 12.12 12.65
N ASN A 185 -16.61 11.34 13.65
CA ASN A 185 -16.04 11.87 14.90
C ASN A 185 -14.53 11.58 15.05
N VAL A 186 -13.93 10.88 14.08
CA VAL A 186 -12.52 10.48 14.06
C VAL A 186 -11.89 10.99 12.78
N SER A 187 -10.79 11.70 12.90
CA SER A 187 -10.03 12.21 11.76
C SER A 187 -9.23 11.07 11.07
N ALA A 188 -8.84 11.28 9.81
CA ALA A 188 -7.95 10.34 9.11
C ALA A 188 -6.61 10.13 9.86
N HIS A 189 -6.12 11.16 10.53
CA HIS A 189 -4.90 11.07 11.33
C HIS A 189 -5.11 10.21 12.59
N GLU A 190 -6.17 10.47 13.36
CA GLU A 190 -6.53 9.64 14.53
C GLU A 190 -6.75 8.19 14.13
N TRP A 191 -7.41 7.94 12.98
CA TRP A 191 -7.62 6.59 12.43
C TRP A 191 -6.28 5.90 12.10
N SER A 192 -5.33 6.63 11.52
CA SER A 192 -4.00 6.12 11.25
C SER A 192 -3.25 5.73 12.53
N LEU A 193 -3.33 6.57 13.56
CA LEU A 193 -2.71 6.28 14.87
C LEU A 193 -3.37 5.07 15.57
N LEU A 194 -4.68 4.96 15.51
CA LEU A 194 -5.41 3.80 16.04
C LEU A 194 -5.04 2.51 15.28
N THR A 195 -4.89 2.60 13.96
CA THR A 195 -4.35 1.49 13.15
C THR A 195 -2.96 1.10 13.63
N GLY A 196 -2.09 2.07 13.92
CA GLY A 196 -0.75 1.84 14.48
C GLY A 196 -0.79 1.14 15.84
N LEU A 197 -1.66 1.57 16.74
CA LEU A 197 -1.86 0.95 18.05
C LEU A 197 -2.27 -0.52 17.92
N VAL A 198 -3.27 -0.80 17.08
CA VAL A 198 -3.77 -2.17 16.87
C VAL A 198 -2.75 -3.04 16.16
N THR A 199 -2.07 -2.52 15.12
CA THR A 199 -1.02 -3.26 14.41
C THR A 199 0.18 -3.56 15.33
N GLY A 200 0.56 -2.61 16.20
CA GLY A 200 1.59 -2.84 17.23
C GLY A 200 1.20 -3.93 18.22
N SER A 201 -0.07 -3.96 18.64
CA SER A 201 -0.59 -5.04 19.49
C SER A 201 -0.54 -6.41 18.79
N GLN A 202 -0.84 -6.48 17.49
CA GLN A 202 -0.69 -7.68 16.68
C GLN A 202 0.77 -8.12 16.57
N ALA A 203 1.71 -7.17 16.44
CA ALA A 203 3.14 -7.47 16.42
C ALA A 203 3.64 -8.05 17.75
N ILE A 204 3.12 -7.57 18.90
CA ILE A 204 3.41 -8.17 20.22
C ILE A 204 2.94 -9.63 20.27
N VAL A 205 1.76 -9.94 19.72
CA VAL A 205 1.24 -11.32 19.68
C VAL A 205 2.12 -12.22 18.81
N LEU A 206 2.75 -11.69 17.76
CA LEU A 206 3.67 -12.43 16.88
C LEU A 206 5.08 -12.58 17.45
N LEU A 207 5.46 -11.78 18.44
CA LEU A 207 6.81 -11.76 18.99
C LEU A 207 7.29 -13.14 19.51
N PRO A 208 6.49 -13.92 20.27
CA PRO A 208 6.92 -15.26 20.69
C PRO A 208 7.26 -16.19 19.54
N LEU A 209 6.54 -16.09 18.43
CA LEU A 209 6.78 -16.88 17.23
C LEU A 209 8.13 -16.55 16.58
N ALA A 210 8.47 -15.26 16.49
CA ALA A 210 9.76 -14.83 15.97
C ALA A 210 10.92 -15.25 16.87
N LEU A 211 10.74 -15.21 18.19
CA LEU A 211 11.75 -15.65 19.15
C LEU A 211 11.96 -17.17 19.08
N TYR A 212 10.90 -17.95 18.88
CA TYR A 212 10.97 -19.40 18.74
C TYR A 212 11.71 -19.84 17.46
N TRP A 213 11.48 -19.16 16.34
CA TRP A 213 12.09 -19.52 15.06
C TRP A 213 13.45 -18.84 14.81
N ASN A 214 13.85 -17.91 15.67
CA ASN A 214 15.13 -17.22 15.50
C ASN A 214 16.24 -17.96 16.26
N SER A 215 17.04 -18.72 15.56
CA SER A 215 18.24 -19.39 16.09
C SER A 215 19.56 -18.65 15.76
N GLY A 216 19.48 -17.48 15.11
CA GLY A 216 20.66 -16.72 14.69
C GLY A 216 21.20 -15.78 15.78
N HIS A 217 22.52 -15.80 15.98
CA HIS A 217 23.21 -14.78 16.77
C HIS A 217 23.57 -13.60 15.86
N HIS A 218 22.95 -12.46 16.07
CA HIS A 218 23.27 -11.23 15.36
C HIS A 218 24.20 -10.36 16.21
N SER A 219 25.14 -9.65 15.56
CA SER A 219 26.01 -8.69 16.24
C SER A 219 25.22 -7.50 16.80
N GLU A 220 25.77 -6.80 17.77
CA GLU A 220 25.15 -5.58 18.32
C GLU A 220 24.92 -4.51 17.24
N LEU A 221 25.88 -4.38 16.30
CA LEU A 221 25.77 -3.47 15.18
C LEU A 221 24.61 -3.84 14.24
N ALA A 222 24.41 -5.15 13.99
CA ALA A 222 23.28 -5.64 13.19
C ALA A 222 21.93 -5.30 13.87
N TRP A 223 21.83 -5.47 15.19
CA TRP A 223 20.64 -5.08 15.95
C TRP A 223 20.40 -3.57 15.93
N LEU A 224 21.46 -2.75 16.00
CA LEU A 224 21.34 -1.29 15.92
C LEU A 224 20.85 -0.87 14.53
N SER A 225 21.39 -1.46 13.46
CA SER A 225 20.95 -1.24 12.08
C SER A 225 19.49 -1.65 11.88
N PHE A 226 19.10 -2.83 12.40
CA PHE A 226 17.73 -3.33 12.38
C PHE A 226 16.75 -2.37 13.09
N ALA A 227 17.12 -1.90 14.28
CA ALA A 227 16.31 -0.94 15.03
C ALA A 227 16.16 0.39 14.26
N GLY A 228 17.24 0.90 13.67
CA GLY A 228 17.25 2.12 12.87
C GLY A 228 16.37 2.00 11.62
N VAL A 229 16.49 0.90 10.87
CA VAL A 229 15.66 0.62 9.68
C VAL A 229 14.19 0.44 10.07
N SER A 230 13.90 -0.34 11.12
CA SER A 230 12.54 -0.56 11.62
C SER A 230 11.88 0.76 12.05
N MET A 231 12.60 1.61 12.76
CA MET A 231 12.13 2.93 13.18
C MET A 231 11.92 3.85 11.97
N GLY A 232 12.87 3.92 11.06
CA GLY A 232 12.78 4.74 9.84
C GLY A 232 11.56 4.37 9.00
N VAL A 233 11.34 3.07 8.75
CA VAL A 233 10.17 2.58 8.02
C VAL A 233 8.87 2.82 8.79
N ALA A 234 8.88 2.67 10.12
CA ALA A 234 7.70 2.96 10.95
C ALA A 234 7.29 4.44 10.85
N VAL A 235 8.24 5.37 10.92
CA VAL A 235 7.97 6.81 10.80
C VAL A 235 7.56 7.19 9.38
N CYS A 236 8.37 6.84 8.40
CA CYS A 236 8.14 7.28 7.02
C CYS A 236 6.94 6.57 6.40
N ALA A 237 6.93 5.25 6.38
CA ALA A 237 5.90 4.51 5.67
C ALA A 237 4.64 4.27 6.51
N SER A 238 4.79 3.81 7.77
CA SER A 238 3.62 3.43 8.55
C SER A 238 2.91 4.63 9.19
N LEU A 239 3.63 5.64 9.67
CA LEU A 239 3.01 6.82 10.27
C LEU A 239 2.65 7.86 9.20
N ALA A 240 3.65 8.42 8.52
CA ALA A 240 3.45 9.50 7.56
C ALA A 240 2.76 8.99 6.27
N GLY A 241 3.22 7.89 5.70
CA GLY A 241 2.62 7.29 4.50
C GLY A 241 1.16 6.93 4.69
N ASN A 242 0.80 6.24 5.79
CA ASN A 242 -0.60 5.92 6.09
C ASN A 242 -1.46 7.15 6.38
N ALA A 243 -0.91 8.19 7.00
CA ALA A 243 -1.65 9.44 7.22
C ALA A 243 -1.99 10.12 5.89
N LEU A 244 -1.03 10.21 4.96
CA LEU A 244 -1.25 10.73 3.61
C LEU A 244 -2.25 9.87 2.83
N TRP A 245 -2.09 8.55 2.87
CA TRP A 245 -2.99 7.59 2.24
C TRP A 245 -4.42 7.71 2.74
N ASN A 246 -4.63 7.74 4.05
CA ASN A 246 -5.95 7.87 4.65
C ASN A 246 -6.60 9.20 4.27
N ARG A 247 -5.82 10.30 4.25
CA ARG A 247 -6.33 11.59 3.82
C ARG A 247 -6.67 11.63 2.33
N MET A 248 -5.85 11.03 1.48
CA MET A 248 -6.12 10.83 0.06
C MET A 248 -7.42 10.03 -0.14
N SER A 249 -7.56 8.91 0.60
CA SER A 249 -8.73 8.01 0.50
C SER A 249 -10.05 8.68 0.87
N GLN A 250 -10.02 9.75 1.68
CA GLN A 250 -11.21 10.58 1.95
C GLN A 250 -11.53 11.56 0.81
N LEU A 251 -10.56 11.90 -0.04
CA LEU A 251 -10.70 12.90 -1.09
C LEU A 251 -10.99 12.31 -2.47
N LEU A 252 -10.58 11.06 -2.71
CA LEU A 252 -10.67 10.41 -4.01
C LEU A 252 -11.69 9.27 -4.00
N PRO A 253 -12.39 9.05 -5.12
CA PRO A 253 -13.20 7.85 -5.30
C PRO A 253 -12.33 6.58 -5.33
N LEU A 254 -12.89 5.45 -4.92
CA LEU A 254 -12.17 4.19 -4.74
C LEU A 254 -11.42 3.74 -6.02
N THR A 255 -12.00 4.01 -7.20
CA THR A 255 -11.38 3.72 -8.49
C THR A 255 -10.06 4.50 -8.73
N LEU A 256 -9.98 5.75 -8.26
CA LEU A 256 -8.75 6.54 -8.29
C LEU A 256 -7.79 6.13 -7.16
N VAL A 257 -8.30 5.83 -5.97
CA VAL A 257 -7.49 5.31 -4.86
C VAL A 257 -6.70 4.07 -5.32
N GLY A 258 -7.35 3.15 -6.06
CA GLY A 258 -6.68 2.00 -6.66
C GLY A 258 -5.49 2.38 -7.54
N GLN A 259 -5.62 3.41 -8.37
CA GLN A 259 -4.54 3.85 -9.27
C GLN A 259 -3.38 4.54 -8.52
N MET A 260 -3.63 5.14 -7.36
CA MET A 260 -2.56 5.78 -6.57
C MET A 260 -1.54 4.78 -6.01
N ILE A 261 -1.89 3.50 -5.92
CA ILE A 261 -0.95 2.42 -5.53
C ILE A 261 0.25 2.35 -6.47
N LEU A 262 0.04 2.67 -7.76
CA LEU A 262 1.10 2.63 -8.77
C LEU A 262 2.29 3.56 -8.44
N PHE A 263 2.06 4.63 -7.70
CA PHE A 263 3.14 5.52 -7.27
C PHE A 263 4.12 4.85 -6.32
N GLU A 264 3.64 3.93 -5.45
CA GLU A 264 4.52 3.13 -4.60
C GLU A 264 5.51 2.33 -5.45
N THR A 265 5.02 1.64 -6.48
CA THR A 265 5.88 0.85 -7.38
C THR A 265 6.87 1.74 -8.15
N MET A 266 6.41 2.91 -8.63
CA MET A 266 7.29 3.85 -9.33
C MET A 266 8.44 4.32 -8.45
N PHE A 267 8.14 4.73 -7.21
CA PHE A 267 9.16 5.21 -6.28
C PHE A 267 10.06 4.07 -5.81
N ALA A 268 9.53 2.86 -5.60
CA ALA A 268 10.33 1.69 -5.28
C ALA A 268 11.39 1.41 -6.36
N LEU A 269 11.01 1.46 -7.64
CA LEU A 269 11.94 1.33 -8.77
C LEU A 269 12.98 2.46 -8.78
N LEU A 270 12.54 3.71 -8.63
CA LEU A 270 13.46 4.87 -8.59
C LEU A 270 14.49 4.73 -7.48
N TYR A 271 14.08 4.35 -6.27
CA TYR A 271 14.97 4.14 -5.15
C TYR A 271 15.91 2.95 -5.39
N GLY A 272 15.42 1.88 -6.02
CA GLY A 272 16.25 0.75 -6.44
C GLY A 272 17.35 1.17 -7.42
N PHE A 273 17.04 1.96 -8.44
CA PHE A 273 18.04 2.47 -9.40
C PHE A 273 19.11 3.32 -8.74
N VAL A 274 18.69 4.20 -7.81
CA VAL A 274 19.63 5.03 -7.04
C VAL A 274 20.49 4.18 -6.12
N TRP A 275 19.92 3.19 -5.45
CA TRP A 275 20.63 2.29 -4.55
C TRP A 275 21.65 1.43 -5.28
N GLU A 276 21.23 0.84 -6.41
CA GLU A 276 22.08 -0.04 -7.23
C GLU A 276 23.03 0.74 -8.16
N GLN A 277 22.96 2.08 -8.16
CA GLN A 277 23.77 2.96 -9.01
C GLN A 277 23.73 2.57 -10.49
N ARG A 278 22.55 2.13 -10.97
CA ARG A 278 22.32 1.69 -12.36
C ARG A 278 21.22 2.49 -13.04
N LEU A 279 21.24 2.49 -14.35
CA LEU A 279 20.16 3.00 -15.18
C LEU A 279 19.04 1.95 -15.31
N PRO A 280 17.78 2.39 -15.51
CA PRO A 280 16.67 1.48 -15.76
C PRO A 280 16.90 0.67 -17.04
N THR A 281 16.51 -0.59 -17.03
CA THR A 281 16.41 -1.41 -18.24
C THR A 281 15.28 -0.90 -19.15
N VAL A 282 15.27 -1.34 -20.42
CA VAL A 282 14.21 -0.98 -21.36
C VAL A 282 12.83 -1.39 -20.84
N GLN A 283 12.74 -2.56 -20.19
CA GLN A 283 11.49 -3.08 -19.61
C GLN A 283 11.02 -2.21 -18.44
N GLU A 284 11.94 -1.81 -17.55
CA GLU A 284 11.64 -0.92 -16.41
C GLU A 284 11.23 0.48 -16.89
N ALA A 285 11.90 1.02 -17.91
CA ALA A 285 11.53 2.28 -18.52
C ALA A 285 10.14 2.21 -19.20
N ALA A 286 9.85 1.11 -19.90
CA ALA A 286 8.53 0.86 -20.47
C ALA A 286 7.45 0.75 -19.38
N ALA A 287 7.73 0.04 -18.29
CA ALA A 287 6.83 -0.05 -17.14
C ALA A 287 6.47 1.32 -16.57
N PHE A 288 7.47 2.19 -16.42
CA PHE A 288 7.26 3.59 -16.00
C PHE A 288 6.29 4.32 -16.94
N GLY A 289 6.52 4.21 -18.25
CA GLY A 289 5.64 4.80 -19.27
C GLY A 289 4.20 4.29 -19.16
N PHE A 290 4.01 2.98 -19.01
CA PHE A 290 2.70 2.36 -18.85
C PHE A 290 2.00 2.82 -17.57
N VAL A 291 2.70 2.89 -16.45
CA VAL A 291 2.16 3.35 -15.17
C VAL A 291 1.70 4.81 -15.26
N VAL A 292 2.54 5.70 -15.79
CA VAL A 292 2.18 7.11 -15.99
C VAL A 292 0.96 7.25 -16.89
N ALA A 293 0.95 6.55 -18.04
CA ALA A 293 -0.17 6.56 -18.98
C ALA A 293 -1.46 6.00 -18.35
N SER A 294 -1.36 4.96 -17.51
CA SER A 294 -2.49 4.38 -16.76
C SER A 294 -3.14 5.39 -15.84
N VAL A 295 -2.31 6.08 -15.01
CA VAL A 295 -2.80 7.10 -14.08
C VAL A 295 -3.46 8.26 -14.83
N ILE A 296 -2.81 8.78 -15.89
CA ILE A 296 -3.36 9.88 -16.71
C ILE A 296 -4.70 9.46 -17.33
N SER A 297 -4.79 8.27 -17.90
CA SER A 297 -6.02 7.73 -18.51
C SER A 297 -7.15 7.63 -17.48
N CYS A 298 -6.86 7.11 -16.28
CA CYS A 298 -7.86 7.00 -15.21
C CYS A 298 -8.33 8.37 -14.72
N VAL A 299 -7.42 9.30 -14.48
CA VAL A 299 -7.75 10.68 -14.06
C VAL A 299 -8.61 11.38 -15.11
N SER A 300 -8.27 11.24 -16.40
CA SER A 300 -9.02 11.81 -17.51
C SER A 300 -10.46 11.28 -17.57
N ALA A 301 -10.64 9.97 -17.39
CA ALA A 301 -11.98 9.35 -17.34
C ALA A 301 -12.84 9.92 -16.22
N HIS A 302 -12.26 10.17 -15.04
CA HIS A 302 -12.97 10.79 -13.91
C HIS A 302 -13.32 12.26 -14.15
N GLN A 303 -12.43 13.01 -14.79
CA GLN A 303 -12.67 14.42 -15.13
C GLN A 303 -13.80 14.55 -16.16
N GLN A 304 -13.81 13.72 -17.21
CA GLN A 304 -14.87 13.68 -18.22
C GLN A 304 -16.22 13.34 -17.60
N GLN A 305 -16.30 12.36 -16.71
CA GLN A 305 -17.56 12.01 -16.06
C GLN A 305 -18.09 13.15 -15.18
N LYS A 306 -17.21 13.85 -14.47
CA LYS A 306 -17.59 15.01 -13.63
C LYS A 306 -18.08 16.16 -14.49
N SER A 307 -17.49 16.41 -15.67
CA SER A 307 -17.94 17.42 -16.62
C SER A 307 -19.33 17.13 -17.18
N LEU A 308 -19.63 15.86 -17.47
CA LEU A 308 -20.93 15.42 -17.95
C LEU A 308 -22.04 15.48 -16.88
N ALA A 309 -21.67 15.35 -15.60
CA ALA A 309 -22.60 15.41 -14.47
C ALA A 309 -22.95 16.85 -14.05
N GLN A 310 -22.21 17.88 -14.50
CA GLN A 310 -22.56 19.28 -14.25
C GLN A 310 -23.63 19.71 -15.26
N PRO A 311 -24.84 20.23 -14.81
CA PRO A 311 -25.82 20.78 -15.73
C PRO A 311 -25.18 21.92 -16.52
N ARG A 312 -25.36 21.92 -17.86
CA ARG A 312 -25.03 23.09 -18.67
C ARG A 312 -25.92 24.23 -18.15
N VAL A 313 -25.30 25.21 -17.55
CA VAL A 313 -25.96 26.50 -17.28
C VAL A 313 -26.25 27.08 -18.66
N THR A 314 -27.50 26.90 -19.13
CA THR A 314 -28.04 27.65 -20.27
C THR A 314 -28.13 29.11 -19.80
N THR A 315 -27.23 29.95 -20.27
CA THR A 315 -27.43 31.41 -20.17
C THR A 315 -28.71 31.72 -20.89
N PRO A 316 -29.70 32.42 -20.27
CA PRO A 316 -30.85 32.91 -21.00
C PRO A 316 -30.35 33.86 -22.08
N GLU A 317 -30.84 33.68 -23.33
CA GLU A 317 -30.61 34.65 -24.38
C GLU A 317 -31.22 35.99 -23.92
N PRO A 318 -30.51 37.14 -24.09
CA PRO A 318 -31.07 38.42 -23.85
C PRO A 318 -32.14 38.67 -24.93
N GLY A 319 -33.43 38.74 -24.50
CA GLY A 319 -34.59 39.18 -25.31
C GLY A 319 -34.59 40.68 -25.56
#